data_b50c38c510e41a44a6cd87b8ded66589
#
_entry.id   b50c38c510e41a44a6cd87b8ded66589
#
_cell.length_a   1.000
_cell.length_b   1.000
_cell.length_c   1.000
_cell.angle_alpha   90.00
_cell.angle_beta   90.00
_cell.angle_gamma   90.00
#
_symmetry.space_group_name_H-M   'P 1'
#
loop_
_entity.id
_entity.type
_entity.pdbx_description
1 polymer ?
#
loop_
_entity_poly.entity_id
_entity_poly.type
_entity_poly.pdbx_seq_one_letter_code
_entity_poly.pdbx_strand_id
1 'polypeptide(L)'
;FFFKQKTAYEILSGLVGSNQAAIVLGDIVWDSPELFAGVKAEFAGLGVPVYGVIGNHDHDLNKYTDREATENYRRHFGPTYYAFDMGRTHYIVLDDIVYHGAKKYEEQIDTMQLRWAAAYAERLPAGSRVCIAMHAPAMKSWLGNRVMESAERLMDAFAGHELHFITGHTHLNSNYDIREGVTEHNVAQVCGNLWWDPINWDGTPKGFQLFRECGGEFSWEYRSLGESPARQIRVWHPGQVAKHPASVVAKVWNWDSYWTVVWYEDGRYRGAMQRTTLDDPDYTAHIDSLKAAGRKISKVQRPRPTNFYFTARPSASAREVEVVATDRFGRRYSERIALGHTD
;
A
#
# COMPACT_ATOMS: atom_id res chain seq x y z
N PHE A 1 -7.20 3.73 -21.53
CA PHE A 1 -6.10 2.76 -21.55
C PHE A 1 -6.62 1.47 -20.95
N PHE A 2 -6.78 0.45 -21.77
CA PHE A 2 -7.32 -0.84 -21.38
C PHE A 2 -6.33 -1.57 -20.48
N PHE A 3 -6.72 -1.87 -19.25
CA PHE A 3 -6.16 -3.01 -18.53
C PHE A 3 -6.34 -4.23 -19.42
N LYS A 4 -5.27 -4.86 -19.83
CA LYS A 4 -5.38 -6.16 -20.52
C LYS A 4 -6.05 -7.12 -19.52
N GLN A 5 -7.14 -7.77 -19.94
CA GLN A 5 -7.89 -8.80 -19.17
C GLN A 5 -7.01 -9.78 -18.38
N LYS A 6 -5.78 -9.99 -18.81
CA LYS A 6 -4.78 -10.82 -18.13
C LYS A 6 -4.42 -10.37 -16.72
N THR A 7 -4.40 -9.05 -16.44
CA THR A 7 -3.97 -8.50 -15.14
C THR A 7 -5.02 -8.70 -14.07
N ALA A 8 -6.31 -8.55 -14.39
CA ALA A 8 -7.40 -8.82 -13.47
C ALA A 8 -7.50 -10.32 -13.12
N TYR A 9 -7.26 -11.20 -14.10
CA TYR A 9 -7.27 -12.65 -13.90
C TYR A 9 -6.09 -13.14 -13.04
N GLU A 10 -4.92 -12.52 -13.16
CA GLU A 10 -3.73 -12.83 -12.35
C GLU A 10 -3.89 -12.39 -10.88
N ILE A 11 -4.62 -11.29 -10.62
CA ILE A 11 -4.93 -10.83 -9.26
C ILE A 11 -5.76 -11.87 -8.51
N LEU A 12 -6.63 -12.61 -9.19
CA LEU A 12 -7.65 -13.45 -8.56
C LEU A 12 -7.44 -14.95 -8.71
N SER A 13 -6.53 -15.42 -9.58
CA SER A 13 -6.30 -16.86 -9.76
C SER A 13 -5.75 -17.57 -8.49
N GLY A 14 -5.40 -16.82 -7.45
CA GLY A 14 -5.04 -17.38 -6.13
C GLY A 14 -6.16 -17.33 -5.08
N LEU A 15 -7.33 -16.80 -5.43
CA LEU A 15 -8.44 -16.60 -4.52
C LEU A 15 -9.54 -17.64 -4.80
N VAL A 16 -9.49 -18.80 -4.16
CA VAL A 16 -10.56 -19.82 -4.23
C VAL A 16 -11.14 -20.03 -2.84
N GLY A 17 -12.34 -19.49 -2.58
CA GLY A 17 -13.07 -19.65 -1.32
C GLY A 17 -14.38 -18.85 -1.27
N SER A 18 -15.32 -19.23 -0.45
CA SER A 18 -16.71 -18.72 -0.45
C SER A 18 -16.91 -17.31 0.13
N ASN A 19 -15.87 -16.69 0.74
CA ASN A 19 -15.94 -15.35 1.36
C ASN A 19 -14.76 -14.51 0.89
N GLN A 20 -14.83 -14.02 -0.35
CA GLN A 20 -13.80 -13.18 -0.95
C GLN A 20 -14.41 -11.90 -1.47
N ALA A 21 -13.69 -10.80 -1.35
CA ALA A 21 -14.04 -9.52 -1.92
C ALA A 21 -12.78 -8.76 -2.29
N ALA A 22 -12.91 -7.82 -3.21
CA ALA A 22 -11.89 -6.83 -3.51
C ALA A 22 -12.33 -5.45 -3.00
N ILE A 23 -11.40 -4.70 -2.42
CA ILE A 23 -11.61 -3.29 -2.07
C ILE A 23 -10.69 -2.47 -2.95
N VAL A 24 -11.26 -1.55 -3.72
CA VAL A 24 -10.51 -0.62 -4.56
C VAL A 24 -10.42 0.71 -3.83
N LEU A 25 -9.20 1.12 -3.50
CA LEU A 25 -8.90 2.21 -2.58
C LEU A 25 -8.92 3.61 -3.24
N GLY A 26 -9.80 3.84 -4.20
CA GLY A 26 -9.97 5.12 -4.87
C GLY A 26 -9.03 5.36 -6.04
N ASP A 27 -9.17 6.53 -6.65
CA ASP A 27 -8.52 6.90 -7.90
C ASP A 27 -8.75 5.82 -8.98
N ILE A 28 -10.01 5.40 -9.07
CA ILE A 28 -10.49 4.38 -10.02
C ILE A 28 -10.28 4.88 -11.45
N VAL A 29 -10.43 6.18 -11.65
CA VAL A 29 -10.13 6.88 -12.89
C VAL A 29 -9.25 8.09 -12.61
N TRP A 30 -8.68 8.68 -13.67
CA TRP A 30 -7.89 9.91 -13.55
C TRP A 30 -8.67 11.09 -14.11
N ASP A 31 -9.41 11.80 -13.27
CA ASP A 31 -10.20 12.99 -13.62
C ASP A 31 -11.20 12.75 -14.80
N SER A 32 -11.61 11.50 -15.02
CA SER A 32 -12.41 11.08 -16.19
C SER A 32 -13.60 10.22 -15.78
N PRO A 33 -14.62 10.80 -15.10
CA PRO A 33 -15.77 10.06 -14.59
C PRO A 33 -16.60 9.33 -15.66
N GLU A 34 -16.48 9.71 -16.93
CA GLU A 34 -17.10 9.02 -18.06
C GLU A 34 -16.57 7.59 -18.25
N LEU A 35 -15.41 7.26 -17.69
CA LEU A 35 -14.82 5.91 -17.75
C LEU A 35 -15.41 4.95 -16.71
N PHE A 36 -16.16 5.41 -15.72
CA PHE A 36 -16.68 4.56 -14.63
C PHE A 36 -17.48 3.36 -15.11
N ALA A 37 -18.31 3.52 -16.14
CA ALA A 37 -19.08 2.41 -16.69
C ALA A 37 -18.18 1.27 -17.22
N GLY A 38 -17.11 1.64 -17.94
CA GLY A 38 -16.12 0.68 -18.47
C GLY A 38 -15.36 -0.03 -17.35
N VAL A 39 -14.86 0.72 -16.38
CA VAL A 39 -14.12 0.15 -15.24
C VAL A 39 -15.01 -0.75 -14.39
N LYS A 40 -16.27 -0.37 -14.17
CA LYS A 40 -17.24 -1.22 -13.47
C LYS A 40 -17.47 -2.55 -14.20
N ALA A 41 -17.50 -2.54 -15.53
CA ALA A 41 -17.61 -3.77 -16.33
C ALA A 41 -16.37 -4.66 -16.18
N GLU A 42 -15.15 -4.07 -16.14
CA GLU A 42 -13.92 -4.81 -15.85
C GLU A 42 -13.94 -5.42 -14.43
N PHE A 43 -14.40 -4.69 -13.43
CA PHE A 43 -14.54 -5.21 -12.06
C PHE A 43 -15.51 -6.37 -11.96
N ALA A 44 -16.59 -6.38 -12.76
CA ALA A 44 -17.52 -7.51 -12.80
C ALA A 44 -16.84 -8.80 -13.29
N GLY A 45 -15.79 -8.69 -14.11
CA GLY A 45 -14.97 -9.82 -14.58
C GLY A 45 -14.11 -10.47 -13.49
N LEU A 46 -13.95 -9.83 -12.32
CA LEU A 46 -13.17 -10.39 -11.21
C LEU A 46 -13.83 -11.61 -10.53
N GLY A 47 -15.13 -11.80 -10.69
CA GLY A 47 -15.85 -12.94 -10.11
C GLY A 47 -16.03 -12.90 -8.59
N VAL A 48 -15.73 -11.77 -7.95
CA VAL A 48 -15.94 -11.49 -6.52
C VAL A 48 -16.61 -10.13 -6.36
N PRO A 49 -17.33 -9.88 -5.24
CA PRO A 49 -17.80 -8.54 -4.92
C PRO A 49 -16.66 -7.53 -4.89
N VAL A 50 -16.89 -6.35 -5.49
CA VAL A 50 -15.94 -5.24 -5.47
C VAL A 50 -16.55 -4.07 -4.73
N TYR A 51 -15.88 -3.63 -3.67
CA TYR A 51 -16.25 -2.47 -2.87
C TYR A 51 -15.34 -1.30 -3.24
N GLY A 52 -15.94 -0.17 -3.64
CA GLY A 52 -15.20 1.01 -4.05
C GLY A 52 -15.06 2.01 -2.90
N VAL A 53 -13.86 2.54 -2.75
CA VAL A 53 -13.59 3.79 -2.03
C VAL A 53 -13.49 4.90 -3.08
N ILE A 54 -13.96 6.09 -2.78
CA ILE A 54 -13.79 7.25 -3.68
C ILE A 54 -12.43 7.90 -3.42
N GLY A 55 -11.70 8.25 -4.49
CA GLY A 55 -10.45 9.01 -4.42
C GLY A 55 -10.58 10.42 -4.97
N ASN A 56 -9.54 11.23 -4.85
CA ASN A 56 -9.58 12.63 -5.31
C ASN A 56 -9.70 12.76 -6.84
N HIS A 57 -9.23 11.77 -7.60
CA HIS A 57 -9.39 11.74 -9.07
C HIS A 57 -10.71 11.16 -9.55
N ASP A 58 -11.56 10.66 -8.64
CA ASP A 58 -12.90 10.15 -8.94
C ASP A 58 -13.98 11.23 -8.86
N HIS A 59 -13.64 12.43 -8.42
CA HIS A 59 -14.53 13.58 -8.38
C HIS A 59 -14.68 14.23 -9.76
N ASP A 60 -15.88 14.68 -10.07
CA ASP A 60 -16.12 15.51 -11.27
C ASP A 60 -15.58 16.92 -11.03
N LEU A 61 -14.42 17.19 -11.60
CA LEU A 61 -13.71 18.47 -11.42
C LEU A 61 -14.43 19.68 -12.04
N ASN A 62 -15.52 19.47 -12.81
CA ASN A 62 -16.36 20.53 -13.37
C ASN A 62 -17.46 21.00 -12.40
N LYS A 63 -17.53 20.40 -11.21
CA LYS A 63 -18.51 20.74 -10.19
C LYS A 63 -17.92 21.67 -9.13
N TYR A 64 -18.80 22.30 -8.37
CA TYR A 64 -18.41 23.30 -7.36
C TYR A 64 -18.56 22.81 -5.93
N THR A 65 -19.41 21.81 -5.71
CA THR A 65 -19.65 21.23 -4.38
C THR A 65 -19.27 19.76 -4.37
N ASP A 66 -18.85 19.27 -3.23
CA ASP A 66 -18.51 17.88 -2.99
C ASP A 66 -19.65 16.93 -3.38
N ARG A 67 -20.88 17.27 -2.96
CA ARG A 67 -22.07 16.49 -3.28
C ARG A 67 -22.28 16.30 -4.78
N GLU A 68 -22.07 17.35 -5.58
CA GLU A 68 -22.22 17.30 -7.03
C GLU A 68 -21.04 16.56 -7.68
N ALA A 69 -19.84 16.78 -7.17
CA ALA A 69 -18.62 16.16 -7.69
C ALA A 69 -18.63 14.62 -7.51
N THR A 70 -19.27 14.12 -6.46
CA THR A 70 -19.41 12.69 -6.18
C THR A 70 -20.61 12.03 -6.84
N GLU A 71 -21.50 12.77 -7.54
CA GLU A 71 -22.74 12.23 -8.11
C GLU A 71 -22.50 11.12 -9.14
N ASN A 72 -21.52 11.29 -10.04
CA ASN A 72 -21.15 10.29 -11.04
C ASN A 72 -20.61 9.01 -10.38
N TYR A 73 -19.75 9.14 -9.38
CA TYR A 73 -19.27 8.01 -8.61
C TYR A 73 -20.44 7.25 -7.97
N ARG A 74 -21.31 7.95 -7.24
CA ARG A 74 -22.48 7.34 -6.56
C ARG A 74 -23.42 6.62 -7.51
N ARG A 75 -23.58 7.10 -8.74
CA ARG A 75 -24.42 6.47 -9.76
C ARG A 75 -23.86 5.11 -10.22
N HIS A 76 -22.56 4.94 -10.20
CA HIS A 76 -21.90 3.73 -10.67
C HIS A 76 -21.53 2.75 -9.54
N PHE A 77 -21.04 3.27 -8.42
CA PHE A 77 -20.47 2.46 -7.33
C PHE A 77 -21.28 2.48 -6.04
N GLY A 78 -22.31 3.32 -5.94
CA GLY A 78 -23.15 3.45 -4.75
C GLY A 78 -22.69 4.55 -3.81
N PRO A 79 -23.06 4.51 -2.52
CA PRO A 79 -22.72 5.56 -1.55
C PRO A 79 -21.20 5.69 -1.40
N THR A 80 -20.72 6.91 -1.06
CA THR A 80 -19.30 7.17 -0.84
C THR A 80 -18.82 6.65 0.52
N TYR A 81 -19.73 6.45 1.49
CA TYR A 81 -19.44 5.79 2.76
C TYR A 81 -20.54 4.78 3.11
N TYR A 82 -20.13 3.64 3.67
CA TYR A 82 -20.99 2.52 4.00
C TYR A 82 -20.24 1.49 4.88
N ALA A 83 -20.95 0.46 5.35
CA ALA A 83 -20.34 -0.65 6.06
C ALA A 83 -20.85 -1.99 5.53
N PHE A 84 -20.04 -3.03 5.69
CA PHE A 84 -20.40 -4.43 5.41
C PHE A 84 -19.57 -5.36 6.30
N ASP A 85 -20.06 -6.59 6.46
CA ASP A 85 -19.36 -7.62 7.21
C ASP A 85 -18.84 -8.70 6.28
N MET A 86 -17.63 -9.20 6.56
CA MET A 86 -17.07 -10.35 5.87
C MET A 86 -16.34 -11.24 6.90
N GLY A 87 -16.79 -12.48 7.05
CA GLY A 87 -16.31 -13.34 8.13
C GLY A 87 -16.67 -12.76 9.51
N ARG A 88 -15.66 -12.53 10.33
CA ARG A 88 -15.80 -11.93 11.68
C ARG A 88 -15.33 -10.48 11.72
N THR A 89 -14.93 -9.94 10.59
CA THR A 89 -14.39 -8.60 10.46
C THR A 89 -15.46 -7.65 9.92
N HIS A 90 -15.58 -6.50 10.57
CA HIS A 90 -16.44 -5.40 10.15
C HIS A 90 -15.66 -4.46 9.26
N TYR A 91 -16.19 -4.16 8.09
CA TYR A 91 -15.57 -3.24 7.14
C TYR A 91 -16.39 -1.94 7.06
N ILE A 92 -15.70 -0.84 7.18
CA ILE A 92 -16.26 0.51 7.05
C ILE A 92 -15.52 1.19 5.91
N VAL A 93 -16.25 1.66 4.92
CA VAL A 93 -15.72 2.50 3.86
C VAL A 93 -16.07 3.94 4.17
N LEU A 94 -15.09 4.84 4.10
CA LEU A 94 -15.27 6.27 4.33
C LEU A 94 -14.76 7.07 3.13
N ASP A 95 -15.39 8.22 2.93
CA ASP A 95 -14.98 9.27 2.01
C ASP A 95 -14.15 10.28 2.79
N ASP A 96 -12.86 10.26 2.59
CA ASP A 96 -11.90 11.14 3.27
C ASP A 96 -11.34 12.23 2.36
N ILE A 97 -12.03 12.50 1.24
CA ILE A 97 -11.72 13.57 0.30
C ILE A 97 -12.86 14.59 0.30
N VAL A 98 -12.67 15.73 0.91
CA VAL A 98 -13.62 16.84 0.89
C VAL A 98 -13.28 17.77 -0.26
N TYR A 99 -14.10 17.78 -1.31
CA TYR A 99 -13.88 18.58 -2.51
C TYR A 99 -14.46 20.00 -2.37
N HIS A 100 -13.65 21.01 -2.68
CA HIS A 100 -13.99 22.43 -2.56
C HIS A 100 -14.20 23.17 -3.89
N GLY A 101 -14.28 22.42 -4.99
CA GLY A 101 -14.32 23.00 -6.33
C GLY A 101 -12.97 23.45 -6.86
N ALA A 102 -12.92 23.78 -8.15
CA ALA A 102 -11.71 24.26 -8.83
C ALA A 102 -10.47 23.37 -8.62
N LYS A 103 -10.64 22.05 -8.57
CA LYS A 103 -9.58 21.03 -8.34
C LYS A 103 -8.93 21.11 -6.95
N LYS A 104 -9.58 21.73 -5.98
CA LYS A 104 -9.10 21.80 -4.61
C LYS A 104 -9.85 20.80 -3.74
N TYR A 105 -9.13 20.11 -2.88
CA TYR A 105 -9.69 19.20 -1.90
C TYR A 105 -8.84 19.20 -0.63
N GLU A 106 -9.43 18.70 0.43
CA GLU A 106 -8.77 18.41 1.69
C GLU A 106 -8.92 16.93 2.02
N GLU A 107 -7.85 16.34 2.51
CA GLU A 107 -7.84 14.96 3.00
C GLU A 107 -8.29 14.97 4.46
N GLN A 108 -9.59 14.73 4.68
CA GLN A 108 -10.21 14.64 6.01
C GLN A 108 -11.55 13.91 5.93
N ILE A 109 -11.95 13.30 7.02
CA ILE A 109 -13.26 12.69 7.18
C ILE A 109 -14.21 13.75 7.75
N ASP A 110 -15.34 13.99 7.10
CA ASP A 110 -16.32 14.99 7.55
C ASP A 110 -17.01 14.60 8.87
N THR A 111 -17.57 15.60 9.55
CA THR A 111 -18.20 15.41 10.88
C THR A 111 -19.38 14.46 10.85
N MET A 112 -20.11 14.38 9.73
CA MET A 112 -21.30 13.51 9.62
C MET A 112 -20.86 12.03 9.56
N GLN A 113 -19.83 11.73 8.76
CA GLN A 113 -19.25 10.41 8.69
C GLN A 113 -18.62 9.99 10.03
N LEU A 114 -17.92 10.90 10.71
CA LEU A 114 -17.36 10.63 12.05
C LEU A 114 -18.44 10.27 13.07
N ARG A 115 -19.55 11.00 13.09
CA ARG A 115 -20.71 10.69 13.97
C ARG A 115 -21.36 9.37 13.62
N TRP A 116 -21.52 9.08 12.34
CA TRP A 116 -22.06 7.81 11.86
C TRP A 116 -21.16 6.64 12.23
N ALA A 117 -19.85 6.76 12.04
CA ALA A 117 -18.89 5.72 12.39
C ALA A 117 -18.82 5.50 13.92
N ALA A 118 -18.88 6.56 14.73
CA ALA A 118 -18.95 6.43 16.18
C ALA A 118 -20.22 5.69 16.64
N ALA A 119 -21.39 6.04 16.08
CA ALA A 119 -22.64 5.34 16.38
C ALA A 119 -22.64 3.88 15.88
N TYR A 120 -21.85 3.56 14.87
CA TYR A 120 -21.61 2.18 14.43
C TYR A 120 -20.73 1.43 15.45
N ALA A 121 -19.64 2.05 15.91
CA ALA A 121 -18.73 1.45 16.91
C ALA A 121 -19.46 1.07 18.20
N GLU A 122 -20.37 1.90 18.71
CA GLU A 122 -21.16 1.63 19.91
C GLU A 122 -22.02 0.37 19.83
N ARG A 123 -22.31 -0.14 18.63
CA ARG A 123 -23.14 -1.33 18.40
C ARG A 123 -22.31 -2.60 18.22
N LEU A 124 -21.01 -2.48 18.08
CA LEU A 124 -20.12 -3.62 17.88
C LEU A 124 -19.88 -4.36 19.21
N PRO A 125 -19.75 -5.68 19.18
CA PRO A 125 -19.25 -6.43 20.31
C PRO A 125 -17.86 -5.93 20.73
N ALA A 126 -17.58 -5.87 22.01
CA ALA A 126 -16.27 -5.45 22.51
C ALA A 126 -15.14 -6.32 21.93
N GLY A 127 -14.04 -5.72 21.56
CA GLY A 127 -12.90 -6.42 20.97
C GLY A 127 -13.10 -6.86 19.51
N SER A 128 -14.15 -6.37 18.83
CA SER A 128 -14.35 -6.66 17.40
C SER A 128 -13.16 -6.17 16.57
N ARG A 129 -12.89 -6.89 15.46
CA ARG A 129 -11.96 -6.41 14.43
C ARG A 129 -12.72 -5.52 13.44
N VAL A 130 -12.15 -4.34 13.19
CA VAL A 130 -12.71 -3.34 12.28
C VAL A 130 -11.66 -2.92 11.26
N CYS A 131 -11.97 -3.04 9.98
CA CYS A 131 -11.18 -2.52 8.87
C CYS A 131 -11.84 -1.27 8.32
N ILE A 132 -11.16 -0.14 8.37
CA ILE A 132 -11.62 1.13 7.80
C ILE A 132 -10.88 1.38 6.50
N ALA A 133 -11.59 1.28 5.38
CA ALA A 133 -11.06 1.57 4.06
C ALA A 133 -11.37 3.03 3.69
N MET A 134 -10.34 3.78 3.34
CA MET A 134 -10.43 5.16 2.87
C MET A 134 -9.31 5.44 1.86
N HIS A 135 -9.39 6.53 1.12
CA HIS A 135 -8.44 6.79 0.05
C HIS A 135 -7.11 7.32 0.57
N ALA A 136 -7.12 8.46 1.26
CA ALA A 136 -5.91 9.06 1.81
C ALA A 136 -5.51 8.39 3.14
N PRO A 137 -4.20 8.34 3.46
CA PRO A 137 -3.75 7.65 4.65
C PRO A 137 -4.07 8.42 5.95
N ALA A 138 -4.40 7.66 7.00
CA ALA A 138 -4.46 8.18 8.36
C ALA A 138 -3.10 8.74 8.80
N MET A 139 -2.01 8.06 8.43
CA MET A 139 -0.65 8.53 8.63
C MET A 139 -0.23 9.50 7.53
N LYS A 140 -0.27 10.79 7.80
CA LYS A 140 0.00 11.87 6.84
C LYS A 140 1.45 11.98 6.37
N SER A 141 2.35 11.21 6.93
CA SER A 141 3.76 11.20 6.54
C SER A 141 4.23 9.78 6.33
N TRP A 142 4.79 9.50 5.17
CA TRP A 142 5.43 8.21 4.89
C TRP A 142 6.69 7.92 5.73
N LEU A 143 7.10 8.85 6.57
CA LEU A 143 8.09 8.62 7.63
C LEU A 143 7.45 8.30 8.99
N GLY A 144 6.10 8.24 9.06
CA GLY A 144 5.37 7.76 10.21
C GLY A 144 5.35 8.72 11.41
N ASN A 145 5.28 10.04 11.18
CA ASN A 145 5.40 11.03 12.26
C ASN A 145 4.21 12.00 12.42
N ARG A 146 3.14 11.83 11.67
CA ARG A 146 1.96 12.69 11.74
C ARG A 146 0.69 11.96 11.33
N VAL A 147 -0.33 12.03 12.17
CA VAL A 147 -1.66 11.44 11.94
C VAL A 147 -2.66 12.52 11.50
N MET A 148 -3.63 12.13 10.67
CA MET A 148 -4.77 12.96 10.28
C MET A 148 -5.67 13.19 11.51
N GLU A 149 -6.04 14.46 11.80
CA GLU A 149 -6.86 14.81 12.98
C GLU A 149 -8.21 14.07 13.01
N SER A 150 -8.90 13.98 11.86
CA SER A 150 -10.16 13.24 11.79
C SER A 150 -9.98 11.73 11.99
N ALA A 151 -8.83 11.17 11.62
CA ALA A 151 -8.50 9.77 11.90
C ALA A 151 -8.19 9.53 13.38
N GLU A 152 -7.58 10.50 14.08
CA GLU A 152 -7.41 10.42 15.55
C GLU A 152 -8.76 10.33 16.27
N ARG A 153 -9.71 11.17 15.89
CA ARG A 153 -11.09 11.13 16.43
C ARG A 153 -11.78 9.81 16.13
N LEU A 154 -11.53 9.24 14.95
CA LEU A 154 -12.07 7.93 14.57
C LEU A 154 -11.47 6.80 15.41
N MET A 155 -10.15 6.81 15.61
CA MET A 155 -9.47 5.86 16.49
C MET A 155 -9.99 5.91 17.93
N ASP A 156 -10.32 7.09 18.41
CA ASP A 156 -10.90 7.24 19.77
C ASP A 156 -12.32 6.67 19.85
N ALA A 157 -13.13 6.85 18.79
CA ALA A 157 -14.46 6.25 18.71
C ALA A 157 -14.44 4.72 18.69
N PHE A 158 -13.38 4.12 18.14
CA PHE A 158 -13.17 2.67 18.09
C PHE A 158 -12.22 2.14 19.18
N ALA A 159 -12.01 2.90 20.25
CA ALA A 159 -11.18 2.44 21.37
C ALA A 159 -11.67 1.09 21.92
N GLY A 160 -10.75 0.15 22.16
CA GLY A 160 -11.08 -1.21 22.61
C GLY A 160 -11.41 -2.21 21.51
N HIS A 161 -11.31 -1.81 20.24
CA HIS A 161 -11.40 -2.68 19.06
C HIS A 161 -10.03 -2.89 18.42
N GLU A 162 -9.86 -3.99 17.68
CA GLU A 162 -8.70 -4.17 16.79
C GLU A 162 -8.99 -3.41 15.48
N LEU A 163 -8.24 -2.32 15.23
CA LEU A 163 -8.52 -1.39 14.15
C LEU A 163 -7.43 -1.44 13.07
N HIS A 164 -7.86 -1.63 11.82
CA HIS A 164 -7.01 -1.58 10.64
C HIS A 164 -7.48 -0.49 9.69
N PHE A 165 -6.64 0.49 9.41
CA PHE A 165 -6.84 1.37 8.27
C PHE A 165 -6.28 0.72 7.02
N ILE A 166 -7.03 0.74 5.92
CA ILE A 166 -6.62 0.25 4.60
C ILE A 166 -6.72 1.42 3.63
N THR A 167 -5.58 1.93 3.16
CA THR A 167 -5.49 3.21 2.45
C THR A 167 -4.62 3.13 1.20
N GLY A 168 -4.68 4.14 0.35
CA GLY A 168 -3.93 4.26 -0.91
C GLY A 168 -3.29 5.63 -1.08
N HIS A 169 -3.57 6.31 -2.19
CA HIS A 169 -3.24 7.72 -2.49
C HIS A 169 -1.76 8.07 -2.61
N THR A 170 -0.91 7.58 -1.74
CA THR A 170 0.51 7.98 -1.67
C THR A 170 1.41 7.28 -2.68
N HIS A 171 0.92 6.25 -3.38
CA HIS A 171 1.65 5.46 -4.37
C HIS A 171 2.89 4.75 -3.78
N LEU A 172 2.83 4.37 -2.52
CA LEU A 172 3.85 3.56 -1.85
C LEU A 172 3.19 2.44 -1.05
N ASN A 173 3.96 1.41 -0.69
CA ASN A 173 3.51 0.37 0.24
C ASN A 173 4.13 0.58 1.61
N SER A 174 3.30 0.72 2.64
CA SER A 174 3.78 0.86 4.01
C SER A 174 2.78 0.35 5.03
N ASN A 175 3.30 -0.19 6.14
CA ASN A 175 2.50 -0.55 7.29
C ASN A 175 3.00 0.22 8.50
N TYR A 176 2.08 0.79 9.27
CA TYR A 176 2.37 1.55 10.49
C TYR A 176 1.53 1.05 11.64
N ASP A 177 2.16 0.66 12.73
CA ASP A 177 1.49 0.51 14.01
C ASP A 177 1.35 1.92 14.61
N ILE A 178 0.18 2.55 14.43
CA ILE A 178 -0.06 3.95 14.82
C ILE A 178 -0.09 4.07 16.34
N ARG A 179 -0.83 3.15 16.98
CA ARG A 179 -0.88 2.96 18.43
C ARG A 179 -1.29 1.52 18.75
N GLU A 180 -1.29 1.14 20.01
CA GLU A 180 -1.73 -0.21 20.42
C GLU A 180 -3.13 -0.53 19.86
N GLY A 181 -3.25 -1.69 19.21
CA GLY A 181 -4.49 -2.15 18.57
C GLY A 181 -4.87 -1.41 17.28
N VAL A 182 -4.03 -0.51 16.75
CA VAL A 182 -4.32 0.27 15.53
C VAL A 182 -3.17 0.17 14.54
N THR A 183 -3.43 -0.46 13.42
CA THR A 183 -2.45 -0.61 12.31
C THR A 183 -2.98 0.05 11.04
N GLU A 184 -2.14 0.74 10.30
CA GLU A 184 -2.44 1.22 8.96
C GLU A 184 -1.68 0.43 7.90
N HIS A 185 -2.39 0.10 6.83
CA HIS A 185 -1.89 -0.53 5.61
C HIS A 185 -2.10 0.44 4.45
N ASN A 186 -1.08 1.22 4.11
CA ASN A 186 -1.11 2.03 2.90
C ASN A 186 -0.60 1.19 1.74
N VAL A 187 -1.44 0.98 0.73
CA VAL A 187 -1.21 0.01 -0.34
C VAL A 187 -0.70 0.72 -1.60
N ALA A 188 0.38 0.21 -2.16
CA ALA A 188 0.95 0.69 -3.42
C ALA A 188 0.00 0.51 -4.60
N GLN A 189 0.23 1.26 -5.66
CA GLN A 189 -0.58 1.18 -6.89
C GLN A 189 -0.38 -0.14 -7.63
N VAL A 190 -1.48 -0.74 -8.04
CA VAL A 190 -1.50 -1.95 -8.86
C VAL A 190 -0.94 -1.73 -10.26
N CYS A 191 -0.96 -0.49 -10.76
CA CYS A 191 -0.49 -0.12 -12.09
C CYS A 191 0.96 0.41 -12.13
N GLY A 192 1.64 0.53 -10.97
CA GLY A 192 2.90 1.24 -10.83
C GLY A 192 2.70 2.76 -10.77
N ASN A 193 3.74 3.52 -10.51
CA ASN A 193 3.60 4.96 -10.31
C ASN A 193 3.07 5.64 -11.58
N LEU A 194 1.88 6.21 -11.49
CA LEU A 194 1.18 6.93 -12.57
C LEU A 194 0.99 6.11 -13.86
N TRP A 195 0.85 4.79 -13.80
CA TRP A 195 0.69 3.85 -14.93
C TRP A 195 1.90 3.76 -15.88
N TRP A 196 2.82 4.69 -15.84
CA TRP A 196 3.93 4.80 -16.79
C TRP A 196 5.20 4.18 -16.26
N ASP A 197 5.39 4.21 -14.96
CA ASP A 197 6.58 3.68 -14.36
C ASP A 197 6.44 2.15 -14.10
N PRO A 198 7.53 1.38 -14.19
CA PRO A 198 7.47 -0.07 -14.05
C PRO A 198 7.19 -0.55 -12.63
N ILE A 199 7.51 0.29 -11.64
CA ILE A 199 7.35 0.06 -10.20
C ILE A 199 6.77 1.31 -9.54
N ASN A 200 6.38 1.20 -8.28
CA ASN A 200 5.98 2.35 -7.47
C ASN A 200 7.19 3.21 -7.09
N TRP A 201 6.99 4.49 -6.77
CA TRP A 201 8.10 5.41 -6.52
C TRP A 201 8.98 5.04 -5.32
N ASP A 202 8.46 4.24 -4.41
CA ASP A 202 9.19 3.67 -3.27
C ASP A 202 9.92 2.37 -3.63
N GLY A 203 9.89 1.93 -4.89
CA GLY A 203 10.50 0.70 -5.38
C GLY A 203 9.69 -0.58 -5.15
N THR A 204 8.48 -0.47 -4.57
CA THR A 204 7.59 -1.62 -4.45
C THR A 204 7.08 -2.02 -5.84
N PRO A 205 7.13 -3.30 -6.23
CA PRO A 205 6.55 -3.76 -7.49
C PRO A 205 5.05 -3.44 -7.58
N LYS A 206 4.50 -3.45 -8.79
CA LYS A 206 3.06 -3.44 -9.02
C LYS A 206 2.40 -4.57 -8.25
N GLY A 207 1.31 -4.31 -7.54
CA GLY A 207 0.72 -5.35 -6.71
C GLY A 207 -0.48 -4.88 -5.89
N PHE A 208 -0.83 -5.69 -4.93
CA PHE A 208 -1.95 -5.46 -4.02
C PHE A 208 -1.68 -6.09 -2.66
N GLN A 209 -2.41 -5.66 -1.65
CA GLN A 209 -2.38 -6.27 -0.32
C GLN A 209 -3.44 -7.37 -0.24
N LEU A 210 -3.07 -8.53 0.25
CA LEU A 210 -3.97 -9.64 0.49
C LEU A 210 -4.16 -9.81 1.99
N PHE A 211 -5.39 -9.66 2.45
CA PHE A 211 -5.80 -9.92 3.83
C PHE A 211 -6.45 -11.28 3.94
N ARG A 212 -6.17 -12.02 5.02
CA ARG A 212 -6.79 -13.31 5.31
C ARG A 212 -7.27 -13.37 6.75
N GLU A 213 -8.49 -13.86 6.92
CA GLU A 213 -9.00 -14.28 8.21
C GLU A 213 -9.14 -15.81 8.22
N CYS A 214 -8.46 -16.47 9.14
CA CYS A 214 -8.51 -17.93 9.30
C CYS A 214 -8.46 -18.30 10.78
N GLY A 215 -9.46 -19.04 11.26
CA GLY A 215 -9.50 -19.48 12.68
C GLY A 215 -9.57 -18.34 13.70
N GLY A 216 -9.99 -17.13 13.28
CA GLY A 216 -9.97 -15.92 14.10
C GLY A 216 -8.68 -15.10 14.03
N GLU A 217 -7.62 -15.66 13.46
CA GLU A 217 -6.39 -14.92 13.16
C GLU A 217 -6.57 -14.07 11.91
N PHE A 218 -6.03 -12.86 11.94
CA PHE A 218 -6.02 -11.93 10.81
C PHE A 218 -4.58 -11.68 10.36
N SER A 219 -4.31 -11.89 9.08
CA SER A 219 -2.98 -11.75 8.54
C SER A 219 -3.02 -11.05 7.18
N TRP A 220 -1.89 -10.49 6.79
CA TRP A 220 -1.73 -9.79 5.51
C TRP A 220 -0.40 -10.08 4.86
N GLU A 221 -0.36 -9.92 3.54
CA GLU A 221 0.84 -10.04 2.74
C GLU A 221 0.73 -9.22 1.46
N TYR A 222 1.84 -8.70 0.98
CA TYR A 222 1.89 -8.03 -0.32
C TYR A 222 2.00 -9.07 -1.44
N ARG A 223 1.30 -8.84 -2.53
CA ARG A 223 1.33 -9.68 -3.72
C ARG A 223 1.76 -8.88 -4.93
N SER A 224 2.97 -9.13 -5.41
CA SER A 224 3.49 -8.52 -6.63
C SER A 224 2.88 -9.18 -7.86
N LEU A 225 2.48 -8.39 -8.84
CA LEU A 225 1.96 -8.90 -10.12
C LEU A 225 3.09 -9.49 -10.96
N GLY A 226 2.86 -10.72 -11.46
CA GLY A 226 3.83 -11.41 -12.33
C GLY A 226 5.05 -11.97 -11.60
N GLU A 227 5.08 -11.93 -10.26
CA GLU A 227 6.17 -12.47 -9.46
C GLU A 227 5.70 -13.56 -8.49
N SER A 228 6.66 -14.34 -8.00
CA SER A 228 6.37 -15.36 -6.98
C SER A 228 5.90 -14.70 -5.68
N PRO A 229 4.87 -15.23 -5.01
CA PRO A 229 4.46 -14.79 -3.68
C PRO A 229 5.58 -14.84 -2.62
N ALA A 230 6.57 -15.70 -2.83
CA ALA A 230 7.72 -15.81 -1.95
C ALA A 230 8.70 -14.62 -2.07
N ARG A 231 8.58 -13.80 -3.12
CA ARG A 231 9.43 -12.64 -3.31
C ARG A 231 8.84 -11.44 -2.58
N GLN A 232 9.42 -11.12 -1.43
CA GLN A 232 9.02 -10.00 -0.56
C GLN A 232 10.15 -9.03 -0.27
N ILE A 233 11.35 -9.32 -0.81
CA ILE A 233 12.54 -8.50 -0.61
C ILE A 233 13.28 -8.26 -1.93
N ARG A 234 14.07 -7.20 -1.98
CA ARG A 234 15.03 -6.88 -3.03
C ARG A 234 16.38 -6.63 -2.38
N VAL A 235 17.44 -7.24 -2.91
CA VAL A 235 18.80 -7.07 -2.39
C VAL A 235 19.70 -6.49 -3.48
N TRP A 236 20.48 -5.46 -3.14
CA TRP A 236 21.50 -4.84 -4.00
C TRP A 236 22.91 -5.19 -3.52
N HIS A 237 23.79 -5.45 -4.47
CA HIS A 237 25.21 -5.70 -4.21
C HIS A 237 25.94 -4.43 -3.69
N PRO A 238 27.07 -4.60 -2.97
CA PRO A 238 27.99 -3.48 -2.76
C PRO A 238 28.33 -2.80 -4.08
N GLY A 239 28.41 -1.47 -4.07
CA GLY A 239 28.65 -0.65 -5.25
C GLY A 239 27.39 -0.21 -6.01
N GLN A 240 26.24 -0.89 -5.83
CA GLN A 240 25.02 -0.55 -6.54
C GLN A 240 24.23 0.61 -5.92
N VAL A 241 24.41 0.88 -4.64
CA VAL A 241 23.72 1.96 -3.92
C VAL A 241 24.73 3.02 -3.51
N ALA A 242 24.73 4.16 -4.19
CA ALA A 242 25.75 5.21 -4.02
C ALA A 242 25.89 5.70 -2.57
N LYS A 243 24.81 5.78 -1.81
CA LYS A 243 24.83 6.21 -0.40
C LYS A 243 25.46 5.16 0.53
N HIS A 244 25.53 3.91 0.11
CA HIS A 244 26.09 2.77 0.88
C HIS A 244 27.01 1.90 0.00
N PRO A 245 28.10 2.45 -0.56
CA PRO A 245 28.88 1.80 -1.60
C PRO A 245 29.57 0.51 -1.15
N ALA A 246 29.85 0.36 0.14
CA ALA A 246 30.51 -0.83 0.70
C ALA A 246 29.54 -1.83 1.35
N SER A 247 28.24 -1.61 1.20
CA SER A 247 27.22 -2.40 1.89
C SER A 247 26.33 -3.16 0.92
N VAL A 248 25.88 -4.32 1.35
CA VAL A 248 24.67 -4.94 0.83
C VAL A 248 23.48 -4.13 1.36
N VAL A 249 22.57 -3.79 0.48
CA VAL A 249 21.33 -3.06 0.82
C VAL A 249 20.14 -3.96 0.51
N ALA A 250 19.20 -4.04 1.43
CA ALA A 250 17.94 -4.76 1.22
C ALA A 250 16.76 -3.83 1.41
N LYS A 251 15.69 -4.04 0.63
CA LYS A 251 14.36 -3.49 0.87
C LYS A 251 13.40 -4.61 1.17
N VAL A 252 12.50 -4.39 2.13
CA VAL A 252 11.38 -5.28 2.44
C VAL A 252 10.09 -4.56 2.08
N TRP A 253 9.31 -5.12 1.14
CA TRP A 253 8.16 -4.40 0.58
C TRP A 253 7.01 -4.21 1.56
N ASN A 254 6.73 -5.23 2.38
CA ASN A 254 5.61 -5.23 3.32
C ASN A 254 6.04 -5.09 4.78
N TRP A 255 7.19 -4.44 5.00
CA TRP A 255 7.78 -4.30 6.33
C TRP A 255 6.89 -3.52 7.29
N ASP A 256 6.84 -3.99 8.51
CA ASP A 256 6.36 -3.28 9.70
C ASP A 256 7.34 -3.46 10.87
N SER A 257 7.06 -2.83 12.02
CA SER A 257 7.96 -2.80 13.18
C SER A 257 8.24 -4.17 13.83
N TYR A 258 7.45 -5.19 13.53
CA TYR A 258 7.59 -6.56 14.06
C TYR A 258 8.41 -7.48 13.15
N TRP A 259 8.74 -7.05 11.94
CA TRP A 259 9.61 -7.81 11.08
C TRP A 259 11.05 -7.81 11.60
N THR A 260 11.73 -8.94 11.42
CA THR A 260 13.16 -9.03 11.61
C THR A 260 13.87 -9.19 10.27
N VAL A 261 14.96 -8.45 10.08
CA VAL A 261 15.80 -8.55 8.88
C VAL A 261 17.22 -8.87 9.33
N VAL A 262 17.66 -10.08 9.03
CA VAL A 262 18.98 -10.60 9.42
C VAL A 262 19.79 -11.00 8.21
N TRP A 263 21.09 -11.16 8.37
CA TRP A 263 21.94 -11.56 7.27
C TRP A 263 22.97 -12.62 7.67
N TYR A 264 23.39 -13.34 6.68
CA TYR A 264 24.41 -14.39 6.75
C TYR A 264 25.50 -14.08 5.75
N GLU A 265 26.74 -14.37 6.09
CA GLU A 265 27.92 -14.29 5.25
C GLU A 265 28.54 -15.67 5.15
N ASP A 266 28.66 -16.21 3.95
CA ASP A 266 29.19 -17.58 3.69
C ASP A 266 28.48 -18.63 4.57
N GLY A 267 27.16 -18.53 4.71
CA GLY A 267 26.33 -19.41 5.53
C GLY A 267 26.39 -19.16 7.04
N ARG A 268 27.19 -18.19 7.52
CA ARG A 268 27.30 -17.87 8.95
C ARG A 268 26.43 -16.70 9.33
N TYR A 269 25.61 -16.83 10.35
CA TYR A 269 24.79 -15.76 10.91
C TYR A 269 25.65 -14.58 11.38
N ARG A 270 25.31 -13.37 10.97
CA ARG A 270 26.04 -12.13 11.27
C ARG A 270 25.25 -11.14 12.11
N GLY A 271 23.95 -11.38 12.30
CA GLY A 271 23.09 -10.52 13.13
C GLY A 271 22.01 -9.79 12.34
N ALA A 272 21.38 -8.80 12.98
CA ALA A 272 20.39 -7.94 12.34
C ALA A 272 21.04 -6.94 11.38
N MET A 273 20.39 -6.65 10.28
CA MET A 273 20.77 -5.55 9.41
C MET A 273 20.35 -4.20 10.02
N GLN A 274 21.12 -3.16 9.73
CA GLN A 274 20.84 -1.81 10.20
C GLN A 274 19.80 -1.12 9.30
N ARG A 275 18.69 -0.67 9.87
CA ARG A 275 17.67 0.09 9.12
C ARG A 275 18.20 1.46 8.70
N THR A 276 17.88 1.88 7.49
CA THR A 276 18.30 3.17 6.91
C THR A 276 17.18 3.80 6.09
N THR A 277 17.37 5.06 5.71
CA THR A 277 16.45 5.83 4.88
C THR A 277 17.10 6.13 3.55
N LEU A 278 16.44 5.73 2.46
CA LEU A 278 16.92 5.86 1.09
C LEU A 278 15.80 6.27 0.14
N ASP A 279 16.17 6.97 -0.95
CA ASP A 279 15.41 6.91 -2.20
C ASP A 279 15.62 5.53 -2.84
N ASP A 280 14.58 4.95 -3.43
CA ASP A 280 14.73 3.62 -4.05
C ASP A 280 15.77 3.65 -5.17
N PRO A 281 16.77 2.75 -5.17
CA PRO A 281 17.82 2.76 -6.17
C PRO A 281 17.33 2.43 -7.59
N ASP A 282 16.43 1.45 -7.72
CA ASP A 282 15.92 1.00 -9.03
C ASP A 282 14.96 2.06 -9.62
N TYR A 283 14.09 2.66 -8.78
CA TYR A 283 13.23 3.77 -9.20
C TYR A 283 14.03 5.02 -9.56
N THR A 284 15.05 5.35 -8.78
CA THR A 284 15.97 6.48 -9.08
C THR A 284 16.65 6.29 -10.44
N ALA A 285 17.20 5.10 -10.69
CA ALA A 285 17.81 4.76 -11.97
C ALA A 285 16.82 4.86 -13.14
N HIS A 286 15.57 4.43 -12.93
CA HIS A 286 14.50 4.58 -13.92
C HIS A 286 14.24 6.06 -14.23
N ILE A 287 14.05 6.90 -13.21
CA ILE A 287 13.81 8.34 -13.39
C ILE A 287 14.99 9.04 -14.07
N ASP A 288 16.21 8.66 -13.74
CA ASP A 288 17.40 9.24 -14.38
C ASP A 288 17.51 8.81 -15.86
N SER A 289 17.11 7.59 -16.20
CA SER A 289 17.01 7.15 -17.60
C SER A 289 15.97 7.96 -18.40
N LEU A 290 14.83 8.28 -17.79
CA LEU A 290 13.80 9.13 -18.42
C LEU A 290 14.31 10.55 -18.64
N LYS A 291 15.02 11.13 -17.66
CA LYS A 291 15.65 12.46 -17.81
C LYS A 291 16.69 12.47 -18.93
N ALA A 292 17.54 11.43 -18.99
CA ALA A 292 18.55 11.30 -20.04
C ALA A 292 17.91 11.18 -21.44
N ALA A 293 16.71 10.58 -21.52
CA ALA A 293 15.90 10.54 -22.74
C ALA A 293 15.10 11.83 -23.01
N GLY A 294 15.37 12.92 -22.29
CA GLY A 294 14.70 14.21 -22.48
C GLY A 294 13.27 14.28 -21.95
N ARG A 295 12.82 13.32 -21.16
CA ARG A 295 11.46 13.32 -20.59
C ARG A 295 11.36 14.30 -19.42
N LYS A 296 10.28 15.08 -19.40
CA LYS A 296 9.97 15.96 -18.25
C LYS A 296 9.41 15.09 -17.11
N ILE A 297 10.04 15.16 -15.94
CA ILE A 297 9.62 14.44 -14.74
C ILE A 297 8.68 15.33 -13.92
N SER A 298 7.49 14.83 -13.63
CA SER A 298 6.51 15.51 -12.79
C SER A 298 6.94 15.49 -11.31
N LYS A 299 6.32 16.34 -10.47
CA LYS A 299 6.62 16.40 -9.04
C LYS A 299 6.35 15.04 -8.35
N VAL A 300 5.29 14.33 -8.74
CA VAL A 300 4.89 13.05 -8.14
C VAL A 300 5.75 11.87 -8.59
N GLN A 301 6.52 12.02 -9.68
CA GLN A 301 7.50 11.03 -10.15
C GLN A 301 8.89 11.18 -9.50
N ARG A 302 9.11 12.18 -8.67
CA ARG A 302 10.43 12.35 -8.05
C ARG A 302 10.64 11.28 -6.99
N PRO A 303 11.81 10.61 -6.97
CA PRO A 303 12.18 9.73 -5.86
C PRO A 303 12.10 10.49 -4.54
N ARG A 304 11.71 9.80 -3.48
CA ARG A 304 11.59 10.33 -2.13
C ARG A 304 12.07 9.28 -1.14
N PRO A 305 12.73 9.69 -0.04
CA PRO A 305 13.28 8.74 0.91
C PRO A 305 12.17 8.03 1.69
N THR A 306 12.34 6.71 1.85
CA THR A 306 11.55 5.89 2.78
C THR A 306 12.46 5.14 3.73
N ASN A 307 11.94 4.63 4.85
CA ASN A 307 12.72 4.01 5.92
C ASN A 307 12.58 2.47 5.97
N PHE A 308 12.27 1.84 4.83
CA PHE A 308 12.07 0.40 4.70
C PHE A 308 13.30 -0.34 4.15
N TYR A 309 14.48 0.30 4.24
CA TYR A 309 15.77 -0.22 3.77
C TYR A 309 16.65 -0.66 4.92
N PHE A 310 17.47 -1.67 4.63
CA PHE A 310 18.37 -2.30 5.58
C PHE A 310 19.76 -2.46 4.97
N THR A 311 20.80 -2.25 5.78
CA THR A 311 22.19 -2.34 5.32
C THR A 311 23.00 -3.28 6.17
N ALA A 312 23.93 -3.98 5.53
CA ALA A 312 24.96 -4.76 6.18
C ALA A 312 26.27 -4.64 5.40
N ARG A 313 27.40 -4.59 6.10
CA ARG A 313 28.71 -4.51 5.47
C ARG A 313 29.40 -5.87 5.53
N PRO A 314 29.52 -6.60 4.40
CA PRO A 314 30.24 -7.86 4.36
C PRO A 314 31.75 -7.66 4.54
N SER A 315 32.44 -8.71 4.96
CA SER A 315 33.90 -8.73 5.00
C SER A 315 34.49 -8.72 3.58
N ALA A 316 35.74 -8.29 3.44
CA ALA A 316 36.41 -8.28 2.15
C ALA A 316 36.61 -9.68 1.55
N SER A 317 36.56 -10.74 2.37
CA SER A 317 36.68 -12.12 1.94
C SER A 317 35.35 -12.84 1.72
N ALA A 318 34.22 -12.15 1.93
CA ALA A 318 32.89 -12.73 1.80
C ALA A 318 32.59 -13.09 0.33
N ARG A 319 32.17 -14.33 0.09
CA ARG A 319 31.78 -14.82 -1.25
C ARG A 319 30.31 -14.73 -1.52
N GLU A 320 29.51 -14.80 -0.48
CA GLU A 320 28.06 -14.82 -0.57
C GLU A 320 27.43 -14.09 0.64
N VAL A 321 26.34 -13.38 0.37
CA VAL A 321 25.47 -12.85 1.42
C VAL A 321 24.06 -13.36 1.19
N GLU A 322 23.43 -13.87 2.24
CA GLU A 322 22.00 -14.16 2.30
C GLU A 322 21.33 -13.19 3.26
N VAL A 323 20.29 -12.52 2.77
CA VAL A 323 19.40 -11.70 3.59
C VAL A 323 18.13 -12.49 3.86
N VAL A 324 17.71 -12.55 5.12
CA VAL A 324 16.48 -13.22 5.55
C VAL A 324 15.59 -12.22 6.28
N ALA A 325 14.41 -11.98 5.75
CA ALA A 325 13.36 -11.22 6.39
C ALA A 325 12.28 -12.17 6.94
N THR A 326 11.87 -11.98 8.19
CA THR A 326 10.78 -12.75 8.81
C THR A 326 9.69 -11.78 9.24
N ASP A 327 8.46 -12.01 8.79
CA ASP A 327 7.33 -11.16 9.11
C ASP A 327 6.75 -11.44 10.51
N ARG A 328 5.79 -10.62 10.95
CA ARG A 328 5.12 -10.78 12.25
C ARG A 328 4.35 -12.09 12.41
N PHE A 329 4.06 -12.78 11.30
CA PHE A 329 3.38 -14.07 11.27
C PHE A 329 4.34 -15.26 11.21
N GLY A 330 5.65 -15.02 11.27
CA GLY A 330 6.71 -16.05 11.21
C GLY A 330 7.05 -16.55 9.80
N ARG A 331 6.48 -15.96 8.73
CA ARG A 331 6.84 -16.32 7.35
C ARG A 331 8.21 -15.75 6.99
N ARG A 332 9.05 -16.59 6.39
CA ARG A 332 10.42 -16.25 6.04
C ARG A 332 10.59 -16.05 4.55
N TYR A 333 11.27 -14.99 4.20
CA TYR A 333 11.62 -14.61 2.84
C TYR A 333 13.12 -14.39 2.76
N SER A 334 13.80 -14.94 1.76
CA SER A 334 15.24 -14.76 1.62
C SER A 334 15.66 -14.47 0.20
N GLU A 335 16.73 -13.70 0.07
CA GLU A 335 17.44 -13.49 -1.19
C GLU A 335 18.94 -13.66 -0.93
N ARG A 336 19.59 -14.40 -1.84
CA ARG A 336 20.99 -14.72 -1.78
C ARG A 336 21.72 -14.12 -2.96
N ILE A 337 22.83 -13.45 -2.68
CA ILE A 337 23.66 -12.81 -3.69
C ILE A 337 25.12 -13.31 -3.57
N ALA A 338 25.73 -13.64 -4.71
CA ALA A 338 27.16 -13.90 -4.77
C ALA A 338 27.93 -12.57 -4.80
N LEU A 339 28.98 -12.46 -4.01
CA LEU A 339 29.88 -11.31 -4.05
C LEU A 339 31.04 -11.64 -4.99
N GLY A 340 31.16 -10.91 -6.10
CA GLY A 340 32.31 -11.06 -6.98
C GLY A 340 33.58 -10.60 -6.29
N HIS A 341 34.60 -11.43 -6.25
CA HIS A 341 35.97 -10.94 -6.00
C HIS A 341 36.46 -10.33 -7.31
N THR A 342 36.79 -9.04 -7.32
CA THR A 342 37.71 -8.51 -8.35
C THR A 342 39.06 -9.04 -7.98
N ASP A 343 39.52 -10.09 -8.73
CA ASP A 343 40.91 -10.52 -8.73
C ASP A 343 41.85 -9.38 -9.06
#